data_03538e9c5d1cd2af1b5e77259e631b70
#
_entry.id   03538e9c5d1cd2af1b5e77259e631b70
#
_cell.length_a   1.000
_cell.length_b   1.000
_cell.length_c   1.000
_cell.angle_alpha   90.00
_cell.angle_beta   90.00
_cell.angle_gamma   90.00
#
_symmetry.space_group_name_H-M   'P 1'
#
loop_
_entity.id
_entity.type
_entity.pdbx_description
1 polymer ?
#
loop_
_entity_poly.entity_id
_entity_poly.type
_entity_poly.pdbx_seq_one_letter_code
_entity_poly.pdbx_strand_id
1 'polypeptide(L)'
;MILFDPAGDPSRVYYGTDTRAFSLLIGALLAMIWPSAKLSDISGRDLSGAERIAFDGVGVAALIGLVLMVGLTNGYSPFIYYGGLVLCSLLTALAIAVMVHPVSIIGKIFSWQPLVTIGKLSYSIYLWHYPILLLTTPGNLQDGLPWYLRILQLALIIGVSWLSYTFVENPIRHGAIGNFVRNLR
;
A
#
# COMPACT_ATOMS: atom_id res chain seq x y z
N MET A 1 -13.74 10.30 14.49
CA MET A 1 -13.87 11.61 13.86
C MET A 1 -14.53 12.64 14.75
N ILE A 2 -15.24 12.24 15.79
CA ILE A 2 -15.76 13.11 16.88
C ILE A 2 -14.61 13.71 17.74
N LEU A 3 -13.40 13.15 17.64
CA LEU A 3 -12.22 13.53 18.44
C LEU A 3 -11.29 14.54 17.75
N PHE A 4 -11.63 15.03 16.55
CA PHE A 4 -10.82 16.02 15.86
C PHE A 4 -11.15 17.43 16.35
N ASP A 5 -10.16 18.08 16.97
CA ASP A 5 -10.22 19.49 17.34
C ASP A 5 -9.36 20.27 16.31
N PRO A 6 -9.96 21.17 15.51
CA PRO A 6 -9.22 21.97 14.53
C PRO A 6 -8.19 22.93 15.14
N ALA A 7 -8.31 23.25 16.42
CA ALA A 7 -7.41 24.13 17.16
C ALA A 7 -6.32 23.36 17.95
N GLY A 8 -6.42 22.03 17.99
CA GLY A 8 -5.53 21.14 18.71
C GLY A 8 -4.53 20.41 17.80
N ASP A 9 -3.61 19.67 18.42
CA ASP A 9 -2.65 18.81 17.72
C ASP A 9 -3.36 17.60 17.09
N PRO A 10 -3.38 17.44 15.76
CA PRO A 10 -4.03 16.32 15.06
C PRO A 10 -3.32 14.98 15.26
N SER A 11 -2.18 14.94 15.95
CA SER A 11 -1.32 13.76 16.10
C SER A 11 -2.06 12.54 16.64
N ARG A 12 -2.95 12.71 17.62
CA ARG A 12 -3.74 11.61 18.16
C ARG A 12 -4.67 10.97 17.12
N VAL A 13 -5.34 11.78 16.34
CA VAL A 13 -6.27 11.28 15.30
C VAL A 13 -5.49 10.65 14.14
N TYR A 14 -4.29 11.15 13.87
CA TYR A 14 -3.42 10.65 12.82
C TYR A 14 -2.72 9.33 13.19
N TYR A 15 -2.23 9.20 14.43
CA TYR A 15 -1.46 8.03 14.88
C TYR A 15 -2.29 7.01 15.68
N GLY A 16 -3.52 7.35 16.07
CA GLY A 16 -4.38 6.48 16.87
C GLY A 16 -4.75 5.20 16.12
N THR A 17 -4.52 4.04 16.74
CA THR A 17 -4.91 2.75 16.18
C THR A 17 -6.43 2.62 16.08
N ASP A 18 -7.15 3.17 17.04
CA ASP A 18 -8.62 3.24 17.09
C ASP A 18 -9.20 4.03 15.92
N THR A 19 -8.52 5.12 15.53
CA THR A 19 -8.96 5.98 14.43
C THR A 19 -8.61 5.40 13.05
N ARG A 20 -7.71 4.41 12.97
CA ARG A 20 -7.29 3.76 11.72
C ARG A 20 -7.80 2.32 11.56
N ALA A 21 -8.36 1.73 12.62
CA ALA A 21 -8.87 0.36 12.59
C ALA A 21 -9.92 0.13 11.50
N PHE A 22 -10.72 1.16 11.16
CA PHE A 22 -11.75 1.04 10.12
C PHE A 22 -11.16 0.71 8.74
N SER A 23 -9.97 1.22 8.39
CA SER A 23 -9.33 0.93 7.11
C SER A 23 -8.92 -0.54 7.00
N LEU A 24 -8.42 -1.11 8.10
CA LEU A 24 -8.12 -2.54 8.20
C LEU A 24 -9.40 -3.38 8.11
N LEU A 25 -10.48 -2.95 8.78
CA LEU A 25 -11.77 -3.64 8.73
C LEU A 25 -12.39 -3.61 7.33
N ILE A 26 -12.30 -2.49 6.60
CA ILE A 26 -12.74 -2.40 5.21
C ILE A 26 -11.97 -3.40 4.33
N GLY A 27 -10.65 -3.49 4.49
CA GLY A 27 -9.82 -4.46 3.78
C GLY A 27 -10.16 -5.90 4.12
N ALA A 28 -10.39 -6.19 5.41
CA ALA A 28 -10.80 -7.52 5.87
C ALA A 28 -12.19 -7.91 5.33
N LEU A 29 -13.16 -7.00 5.35
CA LEU A 29 -14.48 -7.19 4.77
C LEU A 29 -14.38 -7.46 3.27
N LEU A 30 -13.56 -6.70 2.54
CA LEU A 30 -13.33 -6.95 1.12
C LEU A 30 -12.80 -8.36 0.89
N ALA A 31 -11.81 -8.81 1.67
CA ALA A 31 -11.25 -10.16 1.54
C ALA A 31 -12.27 -11.27 1.85
N MET A 32 -13.23 -11.03 2.73
CA MET A 32 -14.31 -11.98 3.05
C MET A 32 -15.39 -12.03 1.97
N ILE A 33 -15.77 -10.88 1.43
CA ILE A 33 -16.84 -10.77 0.42
C ILE A 33 -16.30 -11.16 -0.97
N TRP A 34 -15.03 -10.85 -1.25
CA TRP A 34 -14.39 -10.97 -2.55
C TRP A 34 -13.14 -11.88 -2.49
N PRO A 35 -13.28 -13.16 -2.10
CA PRO A 35 -12.13 -14.08 -1.99
C PRO A 35 -11.59 -14.41 -3.38
N SER A 36 -10.30 -14.22 -3.58
CA SER A 36 -9.61 -14.48 -4.85
C SER A 36 -9.78 -15.93 -5.35
N ALA A 37 -9.95 -16.88 -4.44
CA ALA A 37 -10.21 -18.28 -4.78
C ALA A 37 -11.54 -18.51 -5.51
N LYS A 38 -12.57 -17.71 -5.23
CA LYS A 38 -13.87 -17.78 -5.94
C LYS A 38 -13.84 -17.04 -7.29
N LEU A 39 -12.90 -16.12 -7.47
CA LEU A 39 -12.78 -15.34 -8.71
C LEU A 39 -12.22 -16.17 -9.85
N SER A 40 -11.48 -17.25 -9.58
CA SER A 40 -11.03 -18.20 -10.59
C SER A 40 -12.21 -18.96 -11.24
N ASP A 41 -13.26 -19.26 -10.47
CA ASP A 41 -14.47 -19.92 -10.97
C ASP A 41 -15.34 -18.98 -11.83
N ILE A 42 -15.29 -17.67 -11.52
CA ILE A 42 -16.03 -16.64 -12.29
C ILE A 42 -15.31 -16.28 -13.60
N SER A 43 -14.02 -16.63 -13.72
CA SER A 43 -13.22 -16.41 -14.95
C SER A 43 -13.82 -17.06 -16.20
N GLY A 44 -14.70 -18.04 -16.04
CA GLY A 44 -15.45 -18.67 -17.15
C GLY A 44 -16.71 -17.90 -17.60
N ARG A 45 -17.07 -16.81 -16.95
CA ARG A 45 -18.21 -16.00 -17.35
C ARG A 45 -17.74 -14.94 -18.34
N ASP A 46 -18.07 -15.12 -19.60
CA ASP A 46 -17.81 -14.12 -20.63
C ASP A 46 -18.65 -12.86 -20.35
N LEU A 47 -18.02 -11.89 -19.68
CA LEU A 47 -18.60 -10.55 -19.59
C LEU A 47 -18.62 -9.93 -20.96
N SER A 48 -19.76 -9.30 -21.31
CA SER A 48 -19.83 -8.53 -22.54
C SER A 48 -18.78 -7.42 -22.57
N GLY A 49 -18.34 -7.01 -23.76
CA GLY A 49 -17.32 -5.95 -23.86
C GLY A 49 -17.71 -4.66 -23.11
N ALA A 50 -18.99 -4.32 -23.11
CA ALA A 50 -19.50 -3.15 -22.39
C ALA A 50 -19.40 -3.29 -20.87
N GLU A 51 -19.74 -4.46 -20.31
CA GLU A 51 -19.63 -4.73 -18.88
C GLU A 51 -18.16 -4.69 -18.42
N ARG A 52 -17.24 -5.20 -19.24
CA ARG A 52 -15.81 -5.15 -18.97
C ARG A 52 -15.27 -3.71 -18.91
N ILE A 53 -15.67 -2.87 -19.90
CA ILE A 53 -15.28 -1.46 -19.93
C ILE A 53 -15.85 -0.71 -18.73
N ALA A 54 -17.11 -0.96 -18.36
CA ALA A 54 -17.72 -0.35 -17.19
C ALA A 54 -17.01 -0.74 -15.89
N PHE A 55 -16.64 -2.02 -15.76
CA PHE A 55 -15.93 -2.54 -14.60
C PHE A 55 -14.51 -1.92 -14.45
N ASP A 56 -13.72 -1.91 -15.53
CA ASP A 56 -12.41 -1.26 -15.54
C ASP A 56 -12.54 0.26 -15.35
N GLY A 57 -13.60 0.89 -15.90
CA GLY A 57 -13.89 2.30 -15.70
C GLY A 57 -14.06 2.69 -14.23
N VAL A 58 -14.72 1.84 -13.44
CA VAL A 58 -14.84 2.01 -11.98
C VAL A 58 -13.48 1.96 -11.30
N GLY A 59 -12.61 1.02 -11.71
CA GLY A 59 -11.24 0.91 -11.20
C GLY A 59 -10.39 2.14 -11.51
N VAL A 60 -10.46 2.64 -12.77
CA VAL A 60 -9.78 3.88 -13.19
C VAL A 60 -10.27 5.07 -12.38
N ALA A 61 -11.59 5.22 -12.23
CA ALA A 61 -12.17 6.31 -11.46
C ALA A 61 -11.72 6.28 -10.00
N ALA A 62 -11.66 5.09 -9.39
CA ALA A 62 -11.13 4.92 -8.02
C ALA A 62 -9.66 5.33 -7.93
N LEU A 63 -8.81 4.93 -8.88
CA LEU A 63 -7.41 5.33 -8.92
C LEU A 63 -7.23 6.83 -9.12
N ILE A 64 -7.98 7.43 -10.04
CA ILE A 64 -7.97 8.88 -10.24
C ILE A 64 -8.39 9.59 -8.95
N GLY A 65 -9.45 9.12 -8.28
CA GLY A 65 -9.90 9.65 -7.01
C GLY A 65 -8.81 9.61 -5.94
N LEU A 66 -8.04 8.51 -5.84
CA LEU A 66 -6.91 8.38 -4.93
C LEU A 66 -5.78 9.38 -5.28
N VAL A 67 -5.42 9.50 -6.56
CA VAL A 67 -4.38 10.45 -7.00
C VAL A 67 -4.80 11.89 -6.71
N LEU A 68 -6.06 12.23 -6.99
CA LEU A 68 -6.59 13.55 -6.67
C LEU A 68 -6.60 13.82 -5.16
N MET A 69 -6.98 12.84 -4.35
CA MET A 69 -6.90 12.96 -2.89
C MET A 69 -5.48 13.23 -2.41
N VAL A 70 -4.48 12.50 -2.93
CA VAL A 70 -3.07 12.70 -2.56
C VAL A 70 -2.56 14.06 -3.04
N GLY A 71 -2.94 14.48 -4.26
CA GLY A 71 -2.45 15.73 -4.86
C GLY A 71 -3.11 17.00 -4.32
N LEU A 72 -4.39 16.92 -3.94
CA LEU A 72 -5.18 18.09 -3.51
C LEU A 72 -5.28 18.25 -1.99
N THR A 73 -4.86 17.22 -1.21
CA THR A 73 -5.04 17.22 0.23
C THR A 73 -3.69 17.34 0.96
N ASN A 74 -3.56 18.31 1.83
CA ASN A 74 -2.41 18.46 2.72
C ASN A 74 -2.71 17.77 4.06
N GLY A 75 -1.66 17.27 4.75
CA GLY A 75 -1.79 16.58 6.04
C GLY A 75 -2.53 17.36 7.14
N TYR A 76 -2.66 18.68 6.99
CA TYR A 76 -3.40 19.56 7.89
C TYR A 76 -4.81 19.88 7.41
N SER A 77 -5.25 19.33 6.29
CA SER A 77 -6.58 19.59 5.73
C SER A 77 -7.67 18.97 6.62
N PRO A 78 -8.63 19.75 7.13
CA PRO A 78 -9.74 19.24 7.95
C PRO A 78 -10.54 18.15 7.24
N PHE A 79 -10.63 18.20 5.91
CA PHE A 79 -11.32 17.21 5.09
C PHE A 79 -10.83 15.78 5.34
N ILE A 80 -9.52 15.57 5.53
CA ILE A 80 -8.94 14.25 5.80
C ILE A 80 -9.58 13.64 7.05
N TYR A 81 -9.73 14.46 8.10
CA TYR A 81 -10.18 14.01 9.42
C TYR A 81 -11.70 13.89 9.53
N TYR A 82 -12.47 14.65 8.73
CA TYR A 82 -13.94 14.56 8.72
C TYR A 82 -14.51 13.42 7.86
N GLY A 83 -13.70 12.73 7.09
CA GLY A 83 -14.17 11.59 6.28
C GLY A 83 -13.24 11.19 5.13
N GLY A 84 -12.24 12.03 4.83
CA GLY A 84 -11.29 11.76 3.75
C GLY A 84 -10.57 10.43 3.90
N LEU A 85 -10.18 10.03 5.12
CA LEU A 85 -9.54 8.74 5.38
C LEU A 85 -10.48 7.55 5.08
N VAL A 86 -11.77 7.68 5.39
CA VAL A 86 -12.77 6.64 5.06
C VAL A 86 -12.95 6.55 3.56
N LEU A 87 -13.09 7.69 2.89
CA LEU A 87 -13.21 7.77 1.44
C LEU A 87 -11.97 7.15 0.76
N CYS A 88 -10.76 7.47 1.23
CA CYS A 88 -9.53 6.89 0.76
C CYS A 88 -9.52 5.36 0.89
N SER A 89 -9.96 4.84 2.04
CA SER A 89 -10.04 3.39 2.28
C SER A 89 -11.06 2.71 1.38
N LEU A 90 -12.20 3.33 1.13
CA LEU A 90 -13.22 2.82 0.22
C LEU A 90 -12.76 2.82 -1.23
N LEU A 91 -12.14 3.91 -1.70
CA LEU A 91 -11.57 3.99 -3.04
C LEU A 91 -10.45 2.95 -3.24
N THR A 92 -9.60 2.76 -2.23
CA THR A 92 -8.55 1.73 -2.25
C THR A 92 -9.15 0.33 -2.33
N ALA A 93 -10.15 0.04 -1.50
CA ALA A 93 -10.84 -1.25 -1.52
C ALA A 93 -11.50 -1.51 -2.88
N LEU A 94 -12.14 -0.50 -3.47
CA LEU A 94 -12.75 -0.58 -4.79
C LEU A 94 -11.72 -0.83 -5.89
N ALA A 95 -10.60 -0.10 -5.88
CA ALA A 95 -9.51 -0.29 -6.82
C ALA A 95 -8.93 -1.71 -6.72
N ILE A 96 -8.69 -2.22 -5.50
CA ILE A 96 -8.22 -3.59 -5.28
C ILE A 96 -9.24 -4.61 -5.79
N ALA A 97 -10.53 -4.43 -5.50
CA ALA A 97 -11.59 -5.34 -5.95
C ALA A 97 -11.61 -5.48 -7.47
N VAL A 98 -11.45 -4.37 -8.20
CA VAL A 98 -11.37 -4.38 -9.67
C VAL A 98 -10.08 -5.03 -10.15
N MET A 99 -8.92 -4.69 -9.57
CA MET A 99 -7.61 -5.19 -10.02
C MET A 99 -7.43 -6.69 -9.80
N VAL A 100 -8.02 -7.25 -8.73
CA VAL A 100 -7.94 -8.68 -8.41
C VAL A 100 -8.80 -9.51 -9.35
N HIS A 101 -9.78 -8.91 -10.03
CA HIS A 101 -10.67 -9.63 -10.91
C HIS A 101 -9.95 -10.06 -12.21
N PRO A 102 -10.02 -11.35 -12.61
CA PRO A 102 -9.24 -11.89 -13.74
C PRO A 102 -9.59 -11.25 -15.10
N VAL A 103 -10.78 -10.66 -15.23
CA VAL A 103 -11.26 -9.99 -16.45
C VAL A 103 -10.67 -8.58 -16.59
N SER A 104 -10.16 -7.97 -15.50
CA SER A 104 -9.67 -6.59 -15.49
C SER A 104 -8.41 -6.41 -16.34
N ILE A 105 -8.43 -5.43 -17.24
CA ILE A 105 -7.27 -5.00 -18.02
C ILE A 105 -6.28 -4.25 -17.10
N ILE A 106 -6.82 -3.44 -16.16
CA ILE A 106 -6.01 -2.72 -15.18
C ILE A 106 -5.23 -3.70 -14.31
N GLY A 107 -5.88 -4.78 -13.84
CA GLY A 107 -5.21 -5.84 -13.09
C GLY A 107 -4.04 -6.44 -13.85
N LYS A 108 -4.16 -6.65 -15.18
CA LYS A 108 -3.06 -7.15 -16.03
C LYS A 108 -1.91 -6.16 -16.13
N ILE A 109 -2.18 -4.86 -16.22
CA ILE A 109 -1.15 -3.81 -16.24
C ILE A 109 -0.38 -3.79 -14.91
N PHE A 110 -1.09 -3.86 -13.79
CA PHE A 110 -0.46 -3.90 -12.45
C PHE A 110 0.20 -5.24 -12.12
N SER A 111 -0.08 -6.30 -12.88
CA SER A 111 0.61 -7.59 -12.80
C SER A 111 1.98 -7.60 -13.49
N TRP A 112 2.42 -6.49 -14.07
CA TRP A 112 3.75 -6.37 -14.65
C TRP A 112 4.85 -6.65 -13.61
N GLN A 113 5.78 -7.56 -13.95
CA GLN A 113 6.75 -8.11 -13.00
C GLN A 113 7.53 -7.08 -12.18
N PRO A 114 8.02 -5.96 -12.75
CA PRO A 114 8.69 -4.92 -11.96
C PRO A 114 7.79 -4.31 -10.89
N LEU A 115 6.51 -4.03 -11.20
CA LEU A 115 5.55 -3.50 -10.23
C LEU A 115 5.25 -4.51 -9.12
N VAL A 116 5.09 -5.78 -9.48
CA VAL A 116 4.90 -6.87 -8.51
C VAL A 116 6.12 -7.01 -7.59
N THR A 117 7.33 -6.86 -8.14
CA THR A 117 8.57 -6.93 -7.36
C THR A 117 8.66 -5.76 -6.38
N ILE A 118 8.37 -4.52 -6.82
CA ILE A 118 8.31 -3.35 -5.95
C ILE A 118 7.25 -3.56 -4.84
N GLY A 119 6.08 -4.10 -5.19
CA GLY A 119 5.03 -4.42 -4.22
C GLY A 119 5.49 -5.43 -3.16
N LYS A 120 6.21 -6.48 -3.55
CA LYS A 120 6.79 -7.46 -2.61
C LYS A 120 7.84 -6.84 -1.70
N LEU A 121 8.65 -5.92 -2.21
CA LEU A 121 9.70 -5.23 -1.46
C LEU A 121 9.18 -4.04 -0.64
N SER A 122 7.93 -3.61 -0.85
CA SER A 122 7.39 -2.36 -0.30
C SER A 122 7.49 -2.30 1.24
N TYR A 123 7.24 -3.41 1.92
CA TYR A 123 7.36 -3.48 3.38
C TYR A 123 8.81 -3.33 3.84
N SER A 124 9.75 -4.03 3.23
CA SER A 124 11.18 -3.91 3.53
C SER A 124 11.69 -2.51 3.21
N ILE A 125 11.25 -1.89 2.10
CA ILE A 125 11.58 -0.50 1.75
C ILE A 125 11.05 0.46 2.84
N TYR A 126 9.80 0.28 3.26
CA TYR A 126 9.21 1.08 4.34
C TYR A 126 9.99 0.96 5.65
N LEU A 127 10.46 -0.24 5.97
CA LEU A 127 11.22 -0.47 7.21
C LEU A 127 12.61 0.19 7.18
N TRP A 128 13.32 0.09 6.06
CA TRP A 128 14.71 0.50 5.95
C TRP A 128 14.92 1.95 5.47
N HIS A 129 13.94 2.56 4.80
CA HIS A 129 14.13 3.92 4.27
C HIS A 129 14.46 4.94 5.35
N TYR A 130 13.73 4.95 6.46
CA TYR A 130 13.92 5.93 7.52
C TYR A 130 15.26 5.79 8.24
N PRO A 131 15.68 4.59 8.72
CA PRO A 131 17.01 4.40 9.30
C PRO A 131 18.15 4.79 8.35
N ILE A 132 18.07 4.42 7.09
CA ILE A 132 19.11 4.75 6.11
C ILE A 132 19.18 6.26 5.87
N LEU A 133 18.05 6.93 5.70
CA LEU A 133 18.02 8.39 5.55
C LEU A 133 18.61 9.08 6.79
N LEU A 134 18.27 8.63 8.00
CA LEU A 134 18.78 9.22 9.23
C LEU A 134 20.29 9.06 9.36
N LEU A 135 20.84 7.89 9.02
CA LEU A 135 22.26 7.59 9.13
C LEU A 135 23.11 8.24 8.02
N THR A 136 22.53 8.48 6.86
CA THR A 136 23.27 8.95 5.68
C THR A 136 23.06 10.43 5.37
N THR A 137 22.19 11.13 6.12
CA THR A 137 21.97 12.57 5.96
C THR A 137 22.85 13.32 6.96
N PRO A 138 23.91 14.01 6.50
CA PRO A 138 24.75 14.80 7.39
C PRO A 138 23.96 15.98 7.97
N GLY A 139 24.04 16.19 9.29
CA GLY A 139 23.29 17.22 10.01
C GLY A 139 23.65 18.68 9.68
N ASN A 140 24.72 18.91 8.89
CA ASN A 140 25.29 20.24 8.65
C ASN A 140 25.03 20.78 7.23
N LEU A 141 24.14 20.16 6.44
CA LEU A 141 23.86 20.61 5.08
C LEU A 141 22.81 21.74 5.07
N GLN A 142 23.30 22.98 5.06
CA GLN A 142 22.45 24.19 4.90
C GLN A 142 21.85 24.28 3.48
N ASP A 143 22.52 23.73 2.46
CA ASP A 143 22.14 23.80 1.04
C ASP A 143 21.39 22.57 0.48
N GLY A 144 20.96 21.67 1.37
CA GLY A 144 20.31 20.43 0.96
C GLY A 144 21.27 19.35 0.42
N LEU A 145 20.79 18.12 0.33
CA LEU A 145 21.59 16.97 -0.07
C LEU A 145 21.93 17.03 -1.57
N PRO A 146 23.21 16.88 -1.97
CA PRO A 146 23.60 16.77 -3.39
C PRO A 146 22.86 15.63 -4.08
N TRP A 147 22.54 15.78 -5.35
CA TRP A 147 21.76 14.81 -6.13
C TRP A 147 22.39 13.41 -6.18
N TYR A 148 23.73 13.31 -6.24
CA TYR A 148 24.44 12.01 -6.23
C TYR A 148 24.29 11.26 -4.89
N LEU A 149 24.24 11.96 -3.77
CA LEU A 149 23.98 11.35 -2.48
C LEU A 149 22.53 10.85 -2.36
N ARG A 150 21.56 11.55 -2.96
CA ARG A 150 20.17 11.08 -3.04
C ARG A 150 20.07 9.78 -3.85
N ILE A 151 20.80 9.67 -4.96
CA ILE A 151 20.85 8.43 -5.75
C ILE A 151 21.51 7.32 -4.95
N LEU A 152 22.61 7.60 -4.25
CA LEU A 152 23.27 6.63 -3.38
C LEU A 152 22.36 6.15 -2.25
N GLN A 153 21.64 7.05 -1.58
CA GLN A 153 20.64 6.71 -0.57
C GLN A 153 19.56 5.80 -1.14
N LEU A 154 19.03 6.13 -2.31
CA LEU A 154 18.01 5.31 -2.98
C LEU A 154 18.55 3.91 -3.30
N ALA A 155 19.77 3.82 -3.82
CA ALA A 155 20.41 2.55 -4.12
C ALA A 155 20.64 1.70 -2.84
N LEU A 156 21.09 2.34 -1.74
CA LEU A 156 21.24 1.69 -0.44
C LEU A 156 19.88 1.18 0.10
N ILE A 157 18.84 2.00 0.04
CA ILE A 157 17.51 1.62 0.49
C ILE A 157 17.02 0.39 -0.30
N ILE A 158 17.12 0.40 -1.61
CA ILE A 158 16.70 -0.72 -2.46
C ILE A 158 17.55 -1.97 -2.17
N GLY A 159 18.89 -1.83 -2.09
CA GLY A 159 19.81 -2.94 -1.85
C GLY A 159 19.59 -3.60 -0.49
N VAL A 160 19.51 -2.81 0.58
CA VAL A 160 19.27 -3.33 1.94
C VAL A 160 17.87 -3.94 2.06
N SER A 161 16.86 -3.32 1.44
CA SER A 161 15.50 -3.84 1.42
C SER A 161 15.41 -5.17 0.67
N TRP A 162 16.11 -5.29 -0.45
CA TRP A 162 16.18 -6.54 -1.21
C TRP A 162 16.87 -7.67 -0.40
N LEU A 163 17.97 -7.36 0.27
CA LEU A 163 18.65 -8.31 1.16
C LEU A 163 17.74 -8.73 2.33
N SER A 164 17.11 -7.76 3.00
CA SER A 164 16.18 -8.01 4.09
C SER A 164 15.00 -8.88 3.63
N TYR A 165 14.40 -8.57 2.49
CA TYR A 165 13.33 -9.38 1.91
C TYR A 165 13.77 -10.81 1.64
N THR A 166 14.92 -10.99 0.99
CA THR A 166 15.39 -12.30 0.53
C THR A 166 15.82 -13.21 1.68
N PHE A 167 16.55 -12.66 2.66
CA PHE A 167 17.15 -13.46 3.73
C PHE A 167 16.33 -13.53 5.01
N VAL A 168 15.45 -12.55 5.25
CA VAL A 168 14.65 -12.47 6.48
C VAL A 168 13.18 -12.68 6.21
N GLU A 169 12.57 -11.80 5.41
CA GLU A 169 11.11 -11.81 5.25
C GLU A 169 10.62 -13.06 4.51
N ASN A 170 11.21 -13.36 3.37
CA ASN A 170 10.76 -14.46 2.51
C ASN A 170 10.89 -15.84 3.18
N PRO A 171 12.02 -16.20 3.85
CA PRO A 171 12.12 -17.46 4.58
C PRO A 171 11.12 -17.57 5.74
N ILE A 172 10.91 -16.48 6.49
CA ILE A 172 9.97 -16.44 7.62
C ILE A 172 8.54 -16.68 7.12
N ARG A 173 8.13 -16.00 6.06
CA ARG A 173 6.79 -16.16 5.46
C ARG A 173 6.52 -17.57 4.93
N HIS A 174 7.55 -18.28 4.47
CA HIS A 174 7.44 -19.66 3.99
C HIS A 174 7.67 -20.71 5.07
N GLY A 175 7.58 -20.33 6.35
CA GLY A 175 7.54 -21.26 7.48
C GLY A 175 8.91 -21.75 7.97
N ALA A 176 10.00 -21.03 7.67
CA ALA A 176 11.32 -21.38 8.17
C ALA A 176 11.37 -21.51 9.70
N ILE A 177 10.66 -20.63 10.42
CA ILE A 177 10.55 -20.69 11.89
C ILE A 177 9.80 -21.96 12.32
N GLY A 178 8.71 -22.32 11.66
CA GLY A 178 7.96 -23.54 11.97
C GLY A 178 8.78 -24.80 11.76
N ASN A 179 9.57 -24.86 10.68
CA ASN A 179 10.47 -25.96 10.40
C ASN A 179 11.63 -26.03 11.41
N PHE A 180 12.20 -24.89 11.81
CA PHE A 180 13.23 -24.81 12.83
C PHE A 180 12.74 -25.31 14.19
N VAL A 181 11.57 -24.86 14.64
CA VAL A 181 10.96 -25.30 15.91
C VAL A 181 10.61 -26.80 15.87
N ARG A 182 10.18 -27.33 14.73
CA ARG A 182 9.89 -28.76 14.58
C ARG A 182 11.14 -29.63 14.61
N ASN A 183 12.28 -29.14 14.15
CA ASN A 183 13.54 -29.84 14.19
C ASN A 183 14.25 -29.80 15.57
N LEU A 184 13.77 -28.95 16.49
CA LEU A 184 14.24 -28.84 17.86
C LEU A 184 13.45 -29.75 18.83
N ARG A 185 12.39 -30.42 18.38
CA ARG A 185 11.58 -31.42 19.10
C ARG A 185 11.97 -32.83 18.67
#